data_49c15dcb3d73f522f578ed05357e3381
#
_entry.id   49c15dcb3d73f522f578ed05357e3381
#
_cell.length_a   1.000
_cell.length_b   1.000
_cell.length_c   1.000
_cell.angle_alpha   90.00
_cell.angle_beta   90.00
_cell.angle_gamma   90.00
#
_symmetry.space_group_name_H-M   'P 1'
#
loop_
_entity.id
_entity.type
_entity.pdbx_description
1 polymer ?
#
loop_
_entity_poly.entity_id
_entity_poly.type
_entity_poly.pdbx_seq_one_letter_code
_entity_poly.pdbx_strand_id
1 'polypeptide(L)'
;MTRRDALKAGAAAALMPATVRAAASAGRLKQSLARWCYDKIEIDDLCRAAADMGITGMDLVAPKDWPVLRKYGITPAMVQGAGTFSDGWNNKANHDKLEEQARTSIVRAADAKVPNVITLFGARRGMADQEGIDNCITGLNRVKKFAEDHGVTLCIELLNSKVDHKDYQGDHTSFGVAVVKAVDSPRVKLLYDAYHMQIMEGDLIRTIRDNIQYIAHFHVAGVPGRHEIDDTQEVNWHAVAKAIADLNFPGYIAHEFVPTRDPLTSLKQAVELLTV
;
A
#
# COMPACT_ATOMS: atom_id res chain seq x y z
N MET A 1 19.47 67.70 46.35
CA MET A 1 19.37 66.37 46.91
C MET A 1 18.63 65.55 45.89
N THR A 2 19.39 64.93 45.07
CA THR A 2 19.57 63.47 44.93
C THR A 2 18.28 62.74 44.76
N ARG A 3 18.04 62.16 43.62
CA ARG A 3 18.51 60.79 43.36
C ARG A 3 18.32 60.38 41.90
N ARG A 4 19.34 59.81 41.42
CA ARG A 4 19.36 58.99 40.19
C ARG A 4 18.41 57.86 40.34
N ASP A 5 17.57 57.63 39.32
CA ASP A 5 16.97 56.37 39.11
C ASP A 5 17.31 55.90 37.69
N ALA A 6 17.98 54.75 37.67
CA ALA A 6 18.51 54.11 36.47
C ALA A 6 17.39 53.45 35.68
N LEU A 7 17.31 53.79 34.41
CA LEU A 7 16.54 53.08 33.41
C LEU A 7 17.08 51.67 33.23
N LYS A 8 16.33 50.67 33.65
CA LYS A 8 16.51 49.30 33.22
C LYS A 8 15.68 49.07 31.94
N ALA A 9 16.37 49.05 30.81
CA ALA A 9 15.80 48.58 29.57
C ALA A 9 15.63 47.06 29.66
N GLY A 10 14.39 46.62 29.83
CA GLY A 10 13.99 45.22 29.69
C GLY A 10 13.74 44.92 28.22
N ALA A 11 14.60 44.12 27.61
CA ALA A 11 14.35 43.56 26.29
C ALA A 11 13.21 42.55 26.38
N ALA A 12 12.03 42.94 25.89
CA ALA A 12 10.93 42.02 25.66
C ALA A 12 11.25 41.18 24.41
N ALA A 13 11.68 39.94 24.60
CA ALA A 13 11.73 38.98 23.53
C ALA A 13 10.28 38.68 23.09
N ALA A 14 9.92 39.16 21.91
CA ALA A 14 8.66 38.80 21.26
C ALA A 14 8.70 37.31 20.92
N LEU A 15 8.02 36.49 21.70
CA LEU A 15 7.65 35.12 21.31
C LEU A 15 6.73 35.22 20.10
N MET A 16 7.26 34.92 18.90
CA MET A 16 6.43 34.68 17.75
C MET A 16 5.51 33.47 18.05
N PRO A 17 4.20 33.60 17.82
CA PRO A 17 3.32 32.46 17.98
C PRO A 17 3.77 31.38 17.01
N ALA A 18 4.02 30.17 17.52
CA ALA A 18 4.14 29.00 16.69
C ALA A 18 2.86 28.90 15.85
N THR A 19 3.00 29.01 14.55
CA THR A 19 1.89 28.75 13.62
C THR A 19 1.40 27.34 13.90
N VAL A 20 0.24 27.23 14.53
CA VAL A 20 -0.51 25.98 14.65
C VAL A 20 -0.84 25.58 13.21
N ARG A 21 -0.03 24.65 12.69
CA ARG A 21 -0.27 24.02 11.40
C ARG A 21 -1.59 23.28 11.56
N ALA A 22 -2.62 23.70 10.83
CA ALA A 22 -3.88 22.96 10.79
C ALA A 22 -3.53 21.53 10.33
N ALA A 23 -3.70 20.57 11.23
CA ALA A 23 -3.61 19.17 10.84
C ALA A 23 -4.67 18.97 9.76
N ALA A 24 -4.26 18.46 8.60
CA ALA A 24 -5.22 17.98 7.61
C ALA A 24 -6.20 17.07 8.34
N SER A 25 -7.49 17.20 8.09
CA SER A 25 -8.51 16.37 8.74
C SER A 25 -8.15 14.92 8.42
N ALA A 26 -7.77 14.12 9.43
CA ALA A 26 -7.49 12.72 9.24
C ALA A 26 -8.79 12.05 8.81
N GLY A 27 -8.88 11.65 7.53
CA GLY A 27 -9.97 10.83 7.04
C GLY A 27 -10.03 9.48 7.75
N ARG A 28 -11.11 8.74 7.52
CA ARG A 28 -11.31 7.40 8.12
C ARG A 28 -10.35 6.32 7.58
N LEU A 29 -9.63 6.60 6.50
CA LEU A 29 -8.73 5.68 5.82
C LEU A 29 -7.26 6.07 6.05
N LYS A 30 -6.42 5.09 6.32
CA LYS A 30 -4.97 5.29 6.31
C LYS A 30 -4.50 5.30 4.87
N GLN A 31 -3.89 6.39 4.45
CA GLN A 31 -3.36 6.53 3.10
C GLN A 31 -1.85 6.29 3.08
N SER A 32 -1.38 5.62 2.05
CA SER A 32 0.04 5.43 1.70
C SER A 32 0.30 5.79 0.24
N LEU A 33 1.55 5.75 -0.18
CA LEU A 33 1.95 5.94 -1.58
C LEU A 33 3.02 4.91 -1.97
N ALA A 34 3.04 4.48 -3.22
CA ALA A 34 4.06 3.59 -3.75
C ALA A 34 5.31 4.38 -4.16
N ARG A 35 6.46 4.08 -3.56
CA ARG A 35 7.71 4.83 -3.74
C ARG A 35 8.13 4.93 -5.21
N TRP A 36 7.98 3.88 -5.98
CA TRP A 36 8.45 3.81 -7.36
C TRP A 36 7.74 4.81 -8.30
N CYS A 37 6.50 5.20 -8.00
CA CYS A 37 5.77 6.22 -8.77
C CYS A 37 6.37 7.63 -8.62
N TYR A 38 7.20 7.84 -7.62
CA TYR A 38 7.80 9.14 -7.25
C TYR A 38 9.33 9.03 -7.14
N ASP A 39 9.96 8.15 -7.88
CA ASP A 39 11.39 7.82 -7.80
C ASP A 39 12.33 8.99 -8.13
N LYS A 40 11.83 9.98 -8.89
CA LYS A 40 12.54 11.20 -9.24
C LYS A 40 12.60 12.25 -8.11
N ILE A 41 11.83 12.07 -7.06
CA ILE A 41 11.84 12.97 -5.89
C ILE A 41 12.74 12.36 -4.83
N GLU A 42 13.64 13.17 -4.26
CA GLU A 42 14.49 12.72 -3.15
C GLU A 42 13.63 12.24 -1.98
N ILE A 43 14.06 11.14 -1.34
CA ILE A 43 13.22 10.45 -0.33
C ILE A 43 12.87 11.35 0.87
N ASP A 44 13.77 12.22 1.32
CA ASP A 44 13.53 13.15 2.42
C ASP A 44 12.46 14.19 2.06
N ASP A 45 12.52 14.72 0.82
CA ASP A 45 11.55 15.69 0.31
C ASP A 45 10.17 15.04 0.10
N LEU A 46 10.13 13.81 -0.43
CA LEU A 46 8.89 13.06 -0.60
C LEU A 46 8.23 12.76 0.76
N CYS A 47 9.01 12.30 1.74
CA CYS A 47 8.49 12.02 3.08
C CYS A 47 7.93 13.27 3.77
N ARG A 48 8.61 14.41 3.61
CA ARG A 48 8.13 15.68 4.15
C ARG A 48 6.79 16.07 3.52
N ALA A 49 6.72 16.05 2.19
CA ALA A 49 5.51 16.39 1.46
C ALA A 49 4.36 15.42 1.81
N ALA A 50 4.62 14.12 1.86
CA ALA A 50 3.64 13.10 2.22
C ALA A 50 3.07 13.30 3.63
N ALA A 51 3.95 13.56 4.61
CA ALA A 51 3.53 13.85 5.98
C ALA A 51 2.68 15.13 6.06
N ASP A 52 3.04 16.16 5.27
CA ASP A 52 2.29 17.42 5.18
C ASP A 52 0.88 17.22 4.62
N MET A 53 0.68 16.22 3.77
CA MET A 53 -0.61 15.82 3.20
C MET A 53 -1.41 14.89 4.12
N GLY A 54 -0.83 14.41 5.24
CA GLY A 54 -1.47 13.46 6.15
C GLY A 54 -1.30 11.99 5.76
N ILE A 55 -0.42 11.68 4.81
CA ILE A 55 -0.06 10.31 4.46
C ILE A 55 0.74 9.69 5.60
N THR A 56 0.37 8.49 6.02
CA THR A 56 0.99 7.78 7.16
C THR A 56 1.74 6.51 6.76
N GLY A 57 1.69 6.14 5.49
CA GLY A 57 2.36 4.95 4.96
C GLY A 57 3.14 5.23 3.67
N MET A 58 4.13 4.38 3.37
CA MET A 58 4.80 4.36 2.07
C MET A 58 5.14 2.92 1.70
N ASP A 59 4.81 2.53 0.49
CA ASP A 59 4.94 1.19 -0.01
C ASP A 59 6.21 1.01 -0.85
N LEU A 60 6.76 -0.20 -0.83
CA LEU A 60 7.85 -0.66 -1.68
C LEU A 60 9.14 0.17 -1.55
N VAL A 61 9.39 0.67 -0.35
CA VAL A 61 10.60 1.43 0.00
C VAL A 61 11.72 0.47 0.37
N ALA A 62 12.92 0.74 -0.16
CA ALA A 62 14.11 -0.02 0.18
C ALA A 62 14.44 0.10 1.69
N PRO A 63 14.89 -0.98 2.36
CA PRO A 63 15.17 -0.97 3.80
C PRO A 63 16.15 0.13 4.26
N LYS A 64 17.09 0.51 3.42
CA LYS A 64 18.06 1.60 3.69
C LYS A 64 17.39 2.95 3.95
N ASP A 65 16.19 3.17 3.39
CA ASP A 65 15.47 4.44 3.45
C ASP A 65 14.43 4.47 4.60
N TRP A 66 14.15 3.34 5.28
CA TRP A 66 13.17 3.30 6.37
C TRP A 66 13.46 4.27 7.54
N PRO A 67 14.73 4.54 7.92
CA PRO A 67 15.01 5.56 8.93
C PRO A 67 14.50 6.96 8.54
N VAL A 68 14.55 7.30 7.23
CA VAL A 68 14.04 8.59 6.73
C VAL A 68 12.52 8.66 6.88
N LEU A 69 11.78 7.58 6.54
CA LEU A 69 10.33 7.53 6.73
C LEU A 69 9.96 7.80 8.20
N ARG A 70 10.63 7.12 9.13
CA ARG A 70 10.37 7.26 10.57
C ARG A 70 10.58 8.68 11.09
N LYS A 71 11.55 9.41 10.55
CA LYS A 71 11.78 10.83 10.87
C LYS A 71 10.52 11.68 10.66
N TYR A 72 9.70 11.31 9.70
CA TYR A 72 8.45 12.00 9.35
C TYR A 72 7.18 11.31 9.87
N GLY A 73 7.31 10.28 10.70
CA GLY A 73 6.17 9.51 11.22
C GLY A 73 5.49 8.62 10.17
N ILE A 74 6.16 8.33 9.05
CA ILE A 74 5.65 7.47 7.99
C ILE A 74 6.09 6.03 8.25
N THR A 75 5.14 5.09 8.16
CA THR A 75 5.39 3.65 8.27
C THR A 75 5.70 3.07 6.89
N PRO A 76 6.74 2.22 6.72
CA PRO A 76 6.79 1.36 5.55
C PRO A 76 5.58 0.43 5.59
N ALA A 77 4.55 0.69 4.76
CA ALA A 77 3.25 0.01 4.88
C ALA A 77 3.20 -1.33 4.16
N MET A 78 3.99 -1.45 3.08
CA MET A 78 4.18 -2.66 2.29
C MET A 78 5.63 -2.75 1.85
N VAL A 79 6.27 -3.90 2.02
CA VAL A 79 7.65 -4.12 1.57
C VAL A 79 7.76 -5.29 0.60
N GLN A 80 8.81 -5.27 -0.20
CA GLN A 80 9.09 -6.32 -1.18
C GLN A 80 9.28 -7.67 -0.49
N GLY A 81 8.61 -8.70 -1.02
CA GLY A 81 8.65 -10.07 -0.51
C GLY A 81 9.12 -11.07 -1.55
N ALA A 82 8.38 -12.16 -1.69
CA ALA A 82 8.73 -13.32 -2.49
C ALA A 82 8.08 -13.29 -3.88
N GLY A 83 8.84 -13.73 -4.88
CA GLY A 83 8.35 -13.94 -6.24
C GLY A 83 8.50 -12.75 -7.18
N THR A 84 8.10 -12.99 -8.40
CA THR A 84 8.02 -12.00 -9.50
C THR A 84 6.71 -12.20 -10.25
N PHE A 85 6.40 -11.30 -11.19
CA PHE A 85 5.20 -11.43 -12.04
C PHE A 85 5.15 -12.76 -12.79
N SER A 86 6.30 -13.33 -13.15
CA SER A 86 6.42 -14.60 -13.85
C SER A 86 6.57 -15.81 -12.94
N ASP A 87 7.26 -15.65 -11.81
CA ASP A 87 7.65 -16.75 -10.93
C ASP A 87 7.02 -16.55 -9.54
N GLY A 88 5.85 -17.14 -9.35
CA GLY A 88 5.04 -17.01 -8.15
C GLY A 88 4.61 -18.36 -7.58
N TRP A 89 3.65 -18.29 -6.63
CA TRP A 89 3.19 -19.44 -5.86
C TRP A 89 2.39 -20.47 -6.67
N ASN A 90 1.90 -20.11 -7.86
CA ASN A 90 1.18 -21.03 -8.75
C ASN A 90 2.06 -22.14 -9.35
N ASN A 91 3.39 -22.02 -9.23
CA ASN A 91 4.33 -23.02 -9.75
C ASN A 91 5.10 -23.69 -8.61
N LYS A 92 4.86 -24.99 -8.40
CA LYS A 92 5.51 -25.78 -7.35
C LYS A 92 7.04 -25.77 -7.42
N ALA A 93 7.61 -25.65 -8.63
CA ALA A 93 9.07 -25.58 -8.81
C ALA A 93 9.70 -24.36 -8.14
N ASN A 94 8.91 -23.32 -7.86
CA ASN A 94 9.37 -22.10 -7.21
C ASN A 94 9.27 -22.17 -5.68
N HIS A 95 8.54 -23.11 -5.09
CA HIS A 95 8.14 -23.07 -3.69
C HIS A 95 9.32 -23.00 -2.72
N ASP A 96 10.39 -23.75 -2.93
CA ASP A 96 11.56 -23.74 -2.03
C ASP A 96 12.21 -22.35 -1.99
N LYS A 97 12.42 -21.74 -3.16
CA LYS A 97 12.97 -20.39 -3.30
C LYS A 97 12.02 -19.34 -2.71
N LEU A 98 10.71 -19.46 -2.98
CA LEU A 98 9.72 -18.50 -2.49
C LEU A 98 9.55 -18.58 -0.97
N GLU A 99 9.63 -19.78 -0.39
CA GLU A 99 9.62 -19.96 1.07
C GLU A 99 10.81 -19.26 1.73
N GLU A 100 12.03 -19.44 1.22
CA GLU A 100 13.23 -18.79 1.72
C GLU A 100 13.12 -17.25 1.64
N GLN A 101 12.70 -16.74 0.49
CA GLN A 101 12.49 -15.31 0.27
C GLN A 101 11.42 -14.74 1.20
N ALA A 102 10.27 -15.42 1.34
CA ALA A 102 9.18 -15.00 2.20
C ALA A 102 9.61 -14.96 3.67
N ARG A 103 10.26 -16.01 4.18
CA ARG A 103 10.79 -16.05 5.55
C ARG A 103 11.77 -14.92 5.83
N THR A 104 12.71 -14.68 4.91
CA THR A 104 13.66 -13.57 5.02
C THR A 104 12.96 -12.21 5.08
N SER A 105 11.97 -11.99 4.22
CA SER A 105 11.23 -10.73 4.17
C SER A 105 10.33 -10.55 5.40
N ILE A 106 9.71 -11.62 5.90
CA ILE A 106 8.89 -11.60 7.13
C ILE A 106 9.73 -11.21 8.35
N VAL A 107 10.91 -11.82 8.55
CA VAL A 107 11.80 -11.47 9.66
C VAL A 107 12.19 -10.00 9.59
N ARG A 108 12.63 -9.53 8.41
CA ARG A 108 13.00 -8.13 8.21
C ARG A 108 11.84 -7.18 8.48
N ALA A 109 10.63 -7.54 8.04
CA ALA A 109 9.42 -6.75 8.27
C ALA A 109 9.05 -6.71 9.75
N ALA A 110 9.10 -7.85 10.45
CA ALA A 110 8.81 -7.94 11.88
C ALA A 110 9.78 -7.10 12.72
N ASP A 111 11.09 -7.23 12.49
CA ASP A 111 12.13 -6.45 13.17
C ASP A 111 11.92 -4.94 13.01
N ALA A 112 11.46 -4.54 11.85
CA ALA A 112 11.20 -3.15 11.50
C ALA A 112 9.76 -2.68 11.82
N LYS A 113 8.89 -3.55 12.35
CA LYS A 113 7.46 -3.27 12.61
C LYS A 113 6.69 -2.87 11.34
N VAL A 114 7.05 -3.47 10.21
CA VAL A 114 6.34 -3.32 8.95
C VAL A 114 5.18 -4.33 8.91
N PRO A 115 3.94 -3.89 8.63
CA PRO A 115 2.78 -4.77 8.74
C PRO A 115 2.65 -5.79 7.62
N ASN A 116 3.10 -5.46 6.40
CA ASN A 116 2.79 -6.22 5.20
C ASN A 116 4.02 -6.50 4.33
N VAL A 117 4.02 -7.67 3.73
CA VAL A 117 5.01 -8.12 2.73
C VAL A 117 4.25 -8.54 1.48
N ILE A 118 4.57 -7.94 0.31
CA ILE A 118 3.96 -8.29 -0.96
C ILE A 118 4.49 -9.63 -1.47
N THR A 119 3.63 -10.41 -2.13
CA THR A 119 4.01 -11.61 -2.87
C THR A 119 3.10 -11.80 -4.09
N LEU A 120 3.43 -12.72 -5.00
CA LEU A 120 2.82 -12.78 -6.32
C LEU A 120 2.35 -14.19 -6.68
N PHE A 121 1.25 -14.28 -7.45
CA PHE A 121 0.72 -15.56 -7.93
C PHE A 121 1.62 -16.21 -8.99
N GLY A 122 2.10 -15.44 -9.96
CA GLY A 122 2.94 -15.89 -11.07
C GLY A 122 2.20 -16.02 -12.41
N ALA A 123 2.96 -16.28 -13.47
CA ALA A 123 2.41 -16.47 -14.81
C ALA A 123 1.70 -17.82 -14.95
N ARG A 124 0.59 -17.84 -15.69
CA ARG A 124 -0.25 -19.00 -15.94
C ARG A 124 0.47 -20.11 -16.74
N ARG A 125 1.20 -19.74 -17.78
CA ARG A 125 1.92 -20.70 -18.67
C ARG A 125 1.05 -21.85 -19.17
N GLY A 126 -0.22 -21.54 -19.49
CA GLY A 126 -1.20 -22.52 -19.94
C GLY A 126 -1.80 -23.42 -18.84
N MET A 127 -1.46 -23.19 -17.57
CA MET A 127 -2.00 -23.92 -16.42
C MET A 127 -3.48 -23.60 -16.20
N ALA A 128 -4.27 -24.61 -15.87
CA ALA A 128 -5.66 -24.42 -15.47
C ALA A 128 -5.75 -23.68 -14.12
N ASP A 129 -6.82 -22.90 -13.91
CA ASP A 129 -6.99 -22.13 -12.69
C ASP A 129 -7.01 -22.99 -11.43
N GLN A 130 -7.70 -24.13 -11.45
CA GLN A 130 -7.75 -25.03 -10.30
C GLN A 130 -6.35 -25.56 -9.93
N GLU A 131 -5.52 -25.89 -10.91
CA GLU A 131 -4.16 -26.35 -10.67
C GLU A 131 -3.30 -25.21 -10.06
N GLY A 132 -3.43 -23.99 -10.59
CA GLY A 132 -2.75 -22.81 -10.05
C GLY A 132 -3.17 -22.51 -8.61
N ILE A 133 -4.47 -22.58 -8.30
CA ILE A 133 -5.02 -22.43 -6.95
C ILE A 133 -4.43 -23.48 -6.00
N ASP A 134 -4.45 -24.75 -6.36
CA ASP A 134 -3.95 -25.85 -5.53
C ASP A 134 -2.45 -25.72 -5.26
N ASN A 135 -1.68 -25.27 -6.26
CA ASN A 135 -0.27 -25.01 -6.12
C ASN A 135 -0.01 -23.83 -5.16
N CYS A 136 -0.75 -22.73 -5.31
CA CYS A 136 -0.64 -21.58 -4.40
C CYS A 136 -0.96 -21.97 -2.96
N ILE A 137 -2.03 -22.72 -2.72
CA ILE A 137 -2.40 -23.23 -1.39
C ILE A 137 -1.28 -24.07 -0.79
N THR A 138 -0.72 -24.98 -1.58
CA THR A 138 0.40 -25.85 -1.18
C THR A 138 1.62 -25.02 -0.74
N GLY A 139 2.01 -24.03 -1.53
CA GLY A 139 3.17 -23.20 -1.24
C GLY A 139 2.96 -22.28 -0.03
N LEU A 140 1.82 -21.60 0.03
CA LEU A 140 1.51 -20.65 1.10
C LEU A 140 1.32 -21.33 2.46
N ASN A 141 0.82 -22.56 2.50
CA ASN A 141 0.75 -23.35 3.72
C ASN A 141 2.11 -23.61 4.37
N ARG A 142 3.21 -23.56 3.59
CA ARG A 142 4.58 -23.73 4.11
C ARG A 142 5.06 -22.52 4.93
N VAL A 143 4.46 -21.34 4.70
CA VAL A 143 4.92 -20.06 5.30
C VAL A 143 3.87 -19.38 6.18
N LYS A 144 2.58 -19.80 6.12
CA LYS A 144 1.51 -19.11 6.85
C LYS A 144 1.75 -19.05 8.36
N LYS A 145 2.12 -20.18 8.97
CA LYS A 145 2.39 -20.23 10.41
C LYS A 145 3.55 -19.33 10.80
N PHE A 146 4.58 -19.26 9.97
CA PHE A 146 5.73 -18.38 10.19
C PHE A 146 5.32 -16.90 10.13
N ALA A 147 4.45 -16.52 9.19
CA ALA A 147 3.90 -15.17 9.11
C ALA A 147 3.03 -14.82 10.33
N GLU A 148 2.22 -15.77 10.81
CA GLU A 148 1.41 -15.62 12.03
C GLU A 148 2.27 -15.39 13.26
N ASP A 149 3.32 -16.19 13.47
CA ASP A 149 4.21 -16.10 14.62
C ASP A 149 4.98 -14.77 14.68
N HIS A 150 5.24 -14.16 13.52
CA HIS A 150 5.92 -12.87 13.40
C HIS A 150 4.96 -11.67 13.34
N GLY A 151 3.65 -11.91 13.26
CA GLY A 151 2.64 -10.86 13.17
C GLY A 151 2.65 -10.07 11.86
N VAL A 152 3.29 -10.58 10.80
CA VAL A 152 3.42 -9.95 9.48
C VAL A 152 2.44 -10.59 8.51
N THR A 153 1.80 -9.77 7.67
CA THR A 153 0.84 -10.25 6.67
C THR A 153 1.51 -10.40 5.29
N LEU A 154 1.43 -11.60 4.72
CA LEU A 154 1.72 -11.83 3.31
C LEU A 154 0.52 -11.37 2.49
N CYS A 155 0.69 -10.34 1.67
CA CYS A 155 -0.31 -9.79 0.78
C CYS A 155 -0.04 -10.24 -0.64
N ILE A 156 -0.92 -11.08 -1.20
CA ILE A 156 -0.77 -11.58 -2.57
C ILE A 156 -1.50 -10.63 -3.50
N GLU A 157 -0.78 -10.07 -4.46
CA GLU A 157 -1.33 -9.05 -5.34
C GLU A 157 -2.14 -9.63 -6.49
N LEU A 158 -3.32 -9.03 -6.71
CA LEU A 158 -4.15 -9.24 -7.88
C LEU A 158 -3.74 -8.26 -8.98
N LEU A 159 -3.42 -8.76 -10.17
CA LEU A 159 -2.94 -7.96 -11.29
C LEU A 159 -3.77 -8.23 -12.56
N ASN A 160 -3.80 -7.28 -13.50
CA ASN A 160 -4.47 -7.49 -14.76
C ASN A 160 -3.58 -8.23 -15.78
N SER A 161 -4.15 -9.22 -16.45
CA SER A 161 -3.53 -9.95 -17.57
C SER A 161 -3.84 -9.35 -18.94
N LYS A 162 -4.81 -8.42 -19.01
CA LYS A 162 -5.27 -7.83 -20.28
C LYS A 162 -4.28 -6.82 -20.86
N VAL A 163 -3.65 -5.99 -20.01
CA VAL A 163 -2.85 -4.84 -20.44
C VAL A 163 -1.41 -4.95 -19.93
N ASP A 164 -1.22 -4.98 -18.59
CA ASP A 164 0.10 -4.71 -17.98
C ASP A 164 0.92 -5.98 -17.72
N HIS A 165 0.28 -7.07 -17.28
CA HIS A 165 0.97 -8.29 -16.83
C HIS A 165 0.45 -9.52 -17.58
N LYS A 166 0.68 -9.56 -18.90
CA LYS A 166 0.21 -10.68 -19.74
C LYS A 166 0.56 -12.03 -19.12
N ASP A 167 -0.40 -12.95 -19.21
CA ASP A 167 -0.29 -14.30 -18.67
C ASP A 167 -0.26 -14.41 -17.13
N TYR A 168 -0.45 -13.32 -16.39
CA TYR A 168 -0.55 -13.39 -14.92
C TYR A 168 -1.80 -14.18 -14.51
N GLN A 169 -1.67 -15.14 -13.56
CA GLN A 169 -2.79 -16.04 -13.25
C GLN A 169 -3.74 -15.51 -12.20
N GLY A 170 -3.26 -14.72 -11.22
CA GLY A 170 -4.09 -14.09 -10.19
C GLY A 170 -4.76 -12.81 -10.68
N ASP A 171 -5.52 -12.90 -11.77
CA ASP A 171 -6.07 -11.75 -12.49
C ASP A 171 -7.57 -11.49 -12.24
N HIS A 172 -8.18 -12.27 -11.36
CA HIS A 172 -9.57 -12.09 -10.91
C HIS A 172 -9.67 -12.27 -9.40
N THR A 173 -10.56 -11.51 -8.78
CA THR A 173 -10.79 -11.59 -7.33
C THR A 173 -11.19 -12.99 -6.89
N SER A 174 -11.99 -13.71 -7.68
CA SER A 174 -12.41 -15.08 -7.37
C SER A 174 -11.24 -16.06 -7.24
N PHE A 175 -10.21 -15.94 -8.09
CA PHE A 175 -8.99 -16.75 -8.01
C PHE A 175 -8.23 -16.49 -6.69
N GLY A 176 -7.97 -15.21 -6.40
CA GLY A 176 -7.27 -14.84 -5.17
C GLY A 176 -8.01 -15.23 -3.90
N VAL A 177 -9.34 -15.02 -3.86
CA VAL A 177 -10.21 -15.42 -2.74
C VAL A 177 -10.20 -16.93 -2.54
N ALA A 178 -10.29 -17.73 -3.61
CA ALA A 178 -10.22 -19.19 -3.50
C ALA A 178 -8.93 -19.64 -2.81
N VAL A 179 -7.79 -19.03 -3.16
CA VAL A 179 -6.50 -19.32 -2.54
C VAL A 179 -6.47 -18.92 -1.07
N VAL A 180 -6.71 -17.65 -0.73
CA VAL A 180 -6.56 -17.16 0.64
C VAL A 180 -7.58 -17.77 1.61
N LYS A 181 -8.78 -18.06 1.12
CA LYS A 181 -9.83 -18.74 1.89
C LYS A 181 -9.41 -20.18 2.23
N ALA A 182 -8.82 -20.91 1.29
CA ALA A 182 -8.36 -22.29 1.52
C ALA A 182 -7.10 -22.37 2.37
N VAL A 183 -6.20 -21.37 2.28
CA VAL A 183 -5.04 -21.24 3.18
C VAL A 183 -5.48 -21.01 4.61
N ASP A 184 -6.59 -20.31 4.83
CA ASP A 184 -7.21 -20.04 6.12
C ASP A 184 -6.23 -19.50 7.16
N SER A 185 -5.68 -18.31 6.89
CA SER A 185 -4.75 -17.62 7.79
C SER A 185 -5.09 -16.14 7.92
N PRO A 186 -5.05 -15.58 9.14
CA PRO A 186 -5.19 -14.13 9.30
C PRO A 186 -4.02 -13.34 8.72
N ARG A 187 -2.91 -14.03 8.38
CA ARG A 187 -1.67 -13.42 7.87
C ARG A 187 -1.34 -13.79 6.41
N VAL A 188 -2.29 -14.38 5.69
CA VAL A 188 -2.21 -14.57 4.24
C VAL A 188 -3.48 -13.97 3.65
N LYS A 189 -3.34 -12.84 3.01
CA LYS A 189 -4.43 -11.99 2.51
C LYS A 189 -4.13 -11.50 1.10
N LEU A 190 -5.08 -10.81 0.50
CA LEU A 190 -4.91 -10.15 -0.79
C LEU A 190 -4.39 -8.72 -0.61
N LEU A 191 -3.53 -8.30 -1.51
CA LEU A 191 -3.41 -6.93 -1.94
C LEU A 191 -4.39 -6.77 -3.11
N TYR A 192 -5.43 -5.97 -2.90
CA TYR A 192 -6.43 -5.66 -3.92
C TYR A 192 -6.01 -4.40 -4.66
N ASP A 193 -5.38 -4.55 -5.82
CA ASP A 193 -5.13 -3.42 -6.69
C ASP A 193 -6.39 -3.10 -7.51
N ALA A 194 -7.08 -2.04 -7.10
CA ALA A 194 -8.35 -1.66 -7.70
C ALA A 194 -8.21 -1.14 -9.13
N TYR A 195 -7.02 -0.63 -9.53
CA TYR A 195 -6.72 -0.31 -10.92
C TYR A 195 -6.73 -1.59 -11.76
N HIS A 196 -6.03 -2.62 -11.33
CA HIS A 196 -5.98 -3.88 -12.05
C HIS A 196 -7.35 -4.58 -12.10
N MET A 197 -8.09 -4.57 -11.00
CA MET A 197 -9.40 -5.23 -10.94
C MET A 197 -10.46 -4.46 -11.72
N GLN A 198 -10.37 -3.14 -11.85
CA GLN A 198 -11.23 -2.38 -12.75
C GLN A 198 -11.05 -2.84 -14.21
N ILE A 199 -9.81 -3.03 -14.66
CA ILE A 199 -9.50 -3.49 -16.02
C ILE A 199 -10.03 -4.92 -16.27
N MET A 200 -9.95 -5.79 -15.27
CA MET A 200 -10.32 -7.20 -15.42
C MET A 200 -11.81 -7.45 -15.27
N GLU A 201 -12.43 -6.94 -14.23
CA GLU A 201 -13.79 -7.34 -13.83
C GLU A 201 -14.73 -6.17 -13.49
N GLY A 202 -14.22 -4.97 -13.18
CA GLY A 202 -15.07 -3.84 -12.79
C GLY A 202 -15.84 -4.09 -11.49
N ASP A 203 -17.00 -3.40 -11.31
CA ASP A 203 -17.91 -3.58 -10.16
C ASP A 203 -17.21 -3.57 -8.80
N LEU A 204 -16.22 -2.67 -8.64
CA LEU A 204 -15.27 -2.65 -7.52
C LEU A 204 -15.96 -2.62 -6.16
N ILE A 205 -17.00 -1.78 -6.00
CA ILE A 205 -17.63 -1.57 -4.69
C ILE A 205 -18.30 -2.82 -4.16
N ARG A 206 -19.04 -3.56 -4.99
CA ARG A 206 -19.67 -4.82 -4.58
C ARG A 206 -18.61 -5.88 -4.32
N THR A 207 -17.66 -6.04 -5.22
CA THR A 207 -16.56 -7.00 -5.09
C THR A 207 -15.77 -6.80 -3.80
N ILE A 208 -15.44 -5.53 -3.46
CA ILE A 208 -14.76 -5.18 -2.22
C ILE A 208 -15.61 -5.51 -0.99
N ARG A 209 -16.90 -5.14 -0.99
CA ARG A 209 -17.82 -5.43 0.13
C ARG A 209 -17.94 -6.92 0.41
N ASP A 210 -18.06 -7.72 -0.63
CA ASP A 210 -18.25 -9.17 -0.51
C ASP A 210 -16.96 -9.88 -0.03
N ASN A 211 -15.78 -9.27 -0.23
CA ASN A 211 -14.50 -9.92 -0.02
C ASN A 211 -13.55 -9.19 0.96
N ILE A 212 -14.01 -8.16 1.66
CA ILE A 212 -13.15 -7.32 2.53
C ILE A 212 -12.37 -8.11 3.58
N GLN A 213 -12.93 -9.20 4.11
CA GLN A 213 -12.29 -10.07 5.10
C GLN A 213 -11.04 -10.77 4.56
N TYR A 214 -10.86 -10.84 3.25
CA TYR A 214 -9.70 -11.44 2.57
C TYR A 214 -8.67 -10.42 2.13
N ILE A 215 -8.94 -9.12 2.27
CA ILE A 215 -8.10 -8.02 1.80
C ILE A 215 -7.37 -7.38 2.98
N ALA A 216 -6.06 -7.16 2.86
CA ALA A 216 -5.25 -6.48 3.88
C ALA A 216 -4.66 -5.15 3.40
N HIS A 217 -4.62 -4.92 2.09
CA HIS A 217 -4.03 -3.73 1.49
C HIS A 217 -4.71 -3.38 0.16
N PHE A 218 -4.76 -2.10 -0.18
CA PHE A 218 -5.28 -1.62 -1.46
C PHE A 218 -4.24 -0.82 -2.22
N HIS A 219 -4.21 -0.98 -3.54
CA HIS A 219 -3.59 -0.04 -4.47
C HIS A 219 -4.65 0.64 -5.34
N VAL A 220 -4.42 1.91 -5.70
CA VAL A 220 -5.33 2.71 -6.52
C VAL A 220 -4.57 3.52 -7.56
N ALA A 221 -5.11 3.55 -8.78
CA ALA A 221 -4.66 4.39 -9.88
C ALA A 221 -5.78 4.64 -10.88
N GLY A 222 -5.67 5.68 -11.71
CA GLY A 222 -6.66 6.00 -12.73
C GLY A 222 -6.72 4.97 -13.86
N VAL A 223 -7.91 4.60 -14.28
CA VAL A 223 -8.17 3.73 -15.43
C VAL A 223 -8.85 4.54 -16.52
N PRO A 224 -8.33 4.50 -17.76
CA PRO A 224 -7.13 3.80 -18.25
C PRO A 224 -5.82 4.51 -17.89
N GLY A 225 -4.70 3.82 -18.05
CA GLY A 225 -3.35 4.39 -18.14
C GLY A 225 -2.54 4.42 -16.85
N ARG A 226 -3.12 4.06 -15.70
CA ARG A 226 -2.44 4.06 -14.38
C ARG A 226 -1.93 5.44 -13.96
N HIS A 227 -2.68 6.49 -14.33
CA HIS A 227 -2.37 7.88 -14.04
C HIS A 227 -3.18 8.43 -12.86
N GLU A 228 -3.35 9.75 -12.79
CA GLU A 228 -4.11 10.44 -11.75
C GLU A 228 -5.51 9.85 -11.56
N ILE A 229 -6.03 9.93 -10.34
CA ILE A 229 -7.39 9.43 -10.00
C ILE A 229 -8.47 10.53 -10.06
N ASP A 230 -8.25 11.57 -10.86
CA ASP A 230 -9.16 12.70 -11.05
C ASP A 230 -10.26 12.44 -12.12
N ASP A 231 -10.85 13.49 -12.66
CA ASP A 231 -11.96 13.40 -13.62
C ASP A 231 -11.53 12.92 -15.03
N THR A 232 -10.25 12.67 -15.27
CA THR A 232 -9.74 12.19 -16.58
C THR A 232 -9.78 10.69 -16.76
N GLN A 233 -10.34 9.95 -15.79
CA GLN A 233 -10.40 8.49 -15.74
C GLN A 233 -11.85 8.02 -15.40
N GLU A 234 -12.10 6.70 -15.45
CA GLU A 234 -13.46 6.15 -15.45
C GLU A 234 -14.02 5.74 -14.07
N VAL A 235 -13.19 5.68 -13.01
CA VAL A 235 -13.60 5.17 -11.69
C VAL A 235 -14.05 6.31 -10.77
N ASN A 236 -15.18 6.15 -10.11
CA ASN A 236 -15.58 7.07 -9.04
C ASN A 236 -14.83 6.73 -7.73
N TRP A 237 -13.59 7.23 -7.61
CA TRP A 237 -12.72 6.93 -6.49
C TRP A 237 -13.24 7.40 -5.15
N HIS A 238 -13.96 8.52 -5.08
CA HIS A 238 -14.60 8.97 -3.84
C HIS A 238 -15.64 7.94 -3.34
N ALA A 239 -16.46 7.40 -4.24
CA ALA A 239 -17.44 6.38 -3.88
C ALA A 239 -16.76 5.05 -3.45
N VAL A 240 -15.66 4.65 -4.10
CA VAL A 240 -14.86 3.47 -3.72
C VAL A 240 -14.25 3.68 -2.33
N ALA A 241 -13.59 4.83 -2.09
CA ALA A 241 -12.99 5.15 -0.79
C ALA A 241 -14.04 5.13 0.33
N LYS A 242 -15.20 5.77 0.09
CA LYS A 242 -16.33 5.76 1.04
C LYS A 242 -16.78 4.34 1.35
N ALA A 243 -16.92 3.48 0.34
CA ALA A 243 -17.33 2.08 0.54
C ALA A 243 -16.32 1.30 1.40
N ILE A 244 -15.01 1.49 1.19
CA ILE A 244 -13.95 0.87 2.00
C ILE A 244 -13.98 1.40 3.44
N ALA A 245 -14.16 2.72 3.62
CA ALA A 245 -14.24 3.34 4.94
C ALA A 245 -15.46 2.87 5.74
N ASP A 246 -16.61 2.69 5.09
CA ASP A 246 -17.85 2.20 5.72
C ASP A 246 -17.71 0.74 6.23
N LEU A 247 -16.73 -0.01 5.72
CA LEU A 247 -16.37 -1.35 6.19
C LEU A 247 -15.36 -1.33 7.35
N ASN A 248 -14.96 -0.15 7.86
CA ASN A 248 -13.95 0.02 8.90
C ASN A 248 -12.62 -0.67 8.57
N PHE A 249 -12.17 -0.58 7.32
CA PHE A 249 -10.94 -1.20 6.87
C PHE A 249 -9.73 -0.67 7.64
N PRO A 250 -8.94 -1.54 8.31
CA PRO A 250 -7.86 -1.10 9.20
C PRO A 250 -6.51 -0.89 8.49
N GLY A 251 -6.40 -1.37 7.24
CA GLY A 251 -5.17 -1.36 6.45
C GLY A 251 -4.91 -0.01 5.76
N TYR A 252 -4.01 -0.04 4.79
CA TYR A 252 -3.65 1.13 3.99
C TYR A 252 -4.28 1.08 2.60
N ILE A 253 -4.56 2.27 2.05
CA ILE A 253 -4.84 2.48 0.63
C ILE A 253 -3.67 3.25 0.04
N ALA A 254 -2.94 2.65 -0.89
CA ALA A 254 -1.77 3.24 -1.49
C ALA A 254 -2.09 3.87 -2.85
N HIS A 255 -1.66 5.11 -3.01
CA HIS A 255 -1.61 5.78 -4.29
C HIS A 255 -0.47 5.18 -5.13
N GLU A 256 -0.82 4.36 -6.13
CA GLU A 256 0.13 3.71 -7.02
C GLU A 256 -0.10 4.11 -8.47
N PHE A 257 -0.30 5.38 -8.70
CA PHE A 257 -0.44 5.95 -10.03
C PHE A 257 0.85 6.66 -10.48
N VAL A 258 1.08 6.70 -11.80
CA VAL A 258 2.20 7.40 -12.42
C VAL A 258 1.75 8.81 -12.78
N PRO A 259 2.23 9.86 -12.08
CA PRO A 259 1.82 11.22 -12.34
C PRO A 259 2.20 11.69 -13.75
N THR A 260 1.28 12.33 -14.45
CA THR A 260 1.51 12.97 -15.76
C THR A 260 1.77 14.47 -15.64
N ARG A 261 1.52 15.05 -14.48
CA ARG A 261 1.68 16.46 -14.13
C ARG A 261 2.69 16.61 -12.99
N ASP A 262 2.68 17.74 -12.29
CA ASP A 262 3.48 17.89 -11.07
C ASP A 262 3.13 16.81 -10.05
N PRO A 263 4.08 15.94 -9.68
CA PRO A 263 3.77 14.74 -8.90
C PRO A 263 3.19 15.03 -7.53
N LEU A 264 3.66 16.07 -6.85
CA LEU A 264 3.19 16.40 -5.51
C LEU A 264 1.81 17.06 -5.53
N THR A 265 1.52 17.85 -6.55
CA THR A 265 0.18 18.41 -6.77
C THR A 265 -0.83 17.30 -7.07
N SER A 266 -0.47 16.36 -7.96
CA SER A 266 -1.31 15.20 -8.29
C SER A 266 -1.57 14.32 -7.05
N LEU A 267 -0.53 14.06 -6.24
CA LEU A 267 -0.66 13.28 -5.01
C LEU A 267 -1.58 13.97 -4.01
N LYS A 268 -1.44 15.29 -3.82
CA LYS A 268 -2.28 16.06 -2.91
C LYS A 268 -3.76 15.97 -3.29
N GLN A 269 -4.07 16.14 -4.58
CA GLN A 269 -5.45 16.02 -5.10
C GLN A 269 -6.00 14.61 -4.85
N ALA A 270 -5.19 13.58 -5.07
CA ALA A 270 -5.58 12.19 -4.83
C ALA A 270 -5.85 11.92 -3.35
N VAL A 271 -5.02 12.44 -2.45
CA VAL A 271 -5.22 12.33 -0.99
C VAL A 271 -6.52 13.01 -0.57
N GLU A 272 -6.78 14.22 -1.06
CA GLU A 272 -8.03 14.96 -0.78
C GLU A 272 -9.26 14.18 -1.26
N LEU A 273 -9.19 13.57 -2.45
CA LEU A 273 -10.29 12.77 -3.03
C LEU A 273 -10.62 11.52 -2.21
N LEU A 274 -9.60 10.86 -1.63
CA LEU A 274 -9.80 9.66 -0.80
C LEU A 274 -10.01 9.97 0.70
N THR A 275 -9.96 11.23 1.09
CA THR A 275 -10.26 11.65 2.47
C THR A 275 -11.78 11.68 2.67
N VAL A 276 -12.35 10.67 3.35
CA VAL A 276 -13.78 10.43 3.56
C VAL A 276 -14.14 10.21 5.02
#